data_1ed29440c1803865f1a81114ef2cafd9
#
_entry.id   1ed29440c1803865f1a81114ef2cafd9
#
_cell.length_a   1.000
_cell.length_b   1.000
_cell.length_c   1.000
_cell.angle_alpha   90.00
_cell.angle_beta   90.00
_cell.angle_gamma   90.00
#
_symmetry.space_group_name_H-M   'P 1'
#
loop_
_entity.id
_entity.type
_entity.pdbx_description
1 polymer ?
#
loop_
_entity_poly.entity_id
_entity_poly.type
_entity_poly.pdbx_seq_one_letter_code
_entity_poly.pdbx_strand_id
1 'polypeptide(L)' 'CAVPISALPDQMLEKALDCAINEEDYETASAIRDEIERRKGKKSE' A
#
# COMPACT_ATOMS: atom_id res chain seq x y z
N CYS A 1 3.77 10.32 13.37
CA CYS A 1 3.44 8.98 13.59
C CYS A 1 3.67 8.19 12.34
N ALA A 2 4.63 7.45 12.32
CA ALA A 2 4.96 6.69 11.17
C ALA A 2 4.77 5.24 11.47
N VAL A 3 3.77 4.64 10.90
CA VAL A 3 3.54 3.23 11.05
C VAL A 3 4.04 2.56 9.79
N PRO A 4 4.88 1.53 9.92
CA PRO A 4 5.37 0.85 8.72
C PRO A 4 4.21 0.23 7.97
N ILE A 5 4.30 0.32 6.66
CA ILE A 5 3.25 -0.22 5.81
C ILE A 5 3.04 -1.70 6.08
N SER A 6 4.10 -2.42 6.37
CA SER A 6 3.99 -3.85 6.60
C SER A 6 3.21 -4.17 7.87
N ALA A 7 3.02 -3.20 8.74
CA ALA A 7 2.28 -3.42 9.98
C ALA A 7 0.79 -3.17 9.81
N LEU A 8 0.38 -2.66 8.67
CA LEU A 8 -1.03 -2.33 8.47
C LEU A 8 -1.79 -3.53 7.94
N PRO A 9 -3.07 -3.68 8.35
CA PRO A 9 -3.89 -4.73 7.77
C PRO A 9 -4.25 -4.38 6.33
N ASP A 10 -4.69 -5.38 5.59
CA ASP A 10 -5.02 -5.18 4.18
C ASP A 10 -6.02 -4.07 3.98
N GLN A 11 -7.04 -4.03 4.82
CA GLN A 11 -8.07 -3.02 4.68
C GLN A 11 -7.48 -1.62 4.79
N MET A 12 -6.58 -1.46 5.75
CA MET A 12 -5.97 -0.16 5.94
C MET A 12 -5.05 0.19 4.78
N LEU A 13 -4.40 -0.82 4.24
CA LEU A 13 -3.53 -0.58 3.10
C LEU A 13 -4.32 -0.06 1.91
N GLU A 14 -5.47 -0.64 1.68
CA GLU A 14 -6.29 -0.21 0.56
C GLU A 14 -6.77 1.22 0.76
N LYS A 15 -7.16 1.53 1.98
CA LYS A 15 -7.58 2.88 2.25
C LYS A 15 -6.43 3.87 2.11
N ALA A 16 -5.28 3.48 2.60
CA ALA A 16 -4.11 4.35 2.49
C ALA A 16 -3.74 4.55 1.02
N LEU A 17 -3.87 3.50 0.23
CA LEU A 17 -3.58 3.60 -1.18
C LEU A 17 -4.51 4.60 -1.85
N ASP A 18 -5.79 4.49 -1.56
CA ASP A 18 -6.76 5.39 -2.14
C ASP A 18 -6.48 6.82 -1.72
N CYS A 19 -6.13 7.01 -0.47
CA CYS A 19 -5.82 8.34 0.04
C CYS A 19 -4.57 8.89 -0.66
N ALA A 20 -3.57 8.05 -0.84
CA ALA A 20 -2.35 8.49 -1.50
C ALA A 20 -2.63 8.92 -2.93
N ILE A 21 -3.50 8.20 -3.62
CA ILE A 21 -3.84 8.55 -4.98
C ILE A 21 -4.58 9.88 -5.01
N ASN A 22 -5.48 10.08 -4.06
CA ASN A 22 -6.19 11.34 -3.98
C ASN A 22 -5.27 12.51 -3.77
N GLU A 23 -4.21 12.29 -3.01
CA GLU A 23 -3.23 13.34 -2.75
C GLU A 23 -2.20 13.42 -3.85
N GLU A 24 -2.34 12.58 -4.85
CA GLU A 24 -1.37 12.53 -5.94
C GLU A 24 0.01 12.15 -5.41
N ASP A 25 0.03 11.38 -4.35
CA ASP A 25 1.28 10.94 -3.75
C ASP A 25 1.60 9.55 -4.29
N TYR A 26 2.04 9.51 -5.53
CA TYR A 26 2.20 8.24 -6.20
C TYR A 26 3.34 7.42 -5.67
N GLU A 27 4.32 8.06 -5.06
CA GLU A 27 5.41 7.31 -4.46
C GLU A 27 4.89 6.44 -3.33
N THR A 28 4.12 7.04 -2.45
CA THR A 28 3.53 6.29 -1.36
C THR A 28 2.55 5.25 -1.89
N ALA A 29 1.76 5.65 -2.87
CA ALA A 29 0.79 4.72 -3.44
C ALA A 29 1.50 3.50 -4.02
N SER A 30 2.62 3.70 -4.67
CA SER A 30 3.36 2.61 -5.25
C SER A 30 3.87 1.66 -4.18
N ALA A 31 4.38 2.21 -3.09
CA ALA A 31 4.88 1.38 -2.00
C ALA A 31 3.75 0.57 -1.38
N ILE A 32 2.61 1.19 -1.18
CA ILE A 32 1.48 0.51 -0.58
C ILE A 32 1.00 -0.60 -1.50
N ARG A 33 0.92 -0.32 -2.76
CA ARG A 33 0.48 -1.30 -3.71
C ARG A 33 1.42 -2.50 -3.74
N ASP A 34 2.71 -2.22 -3.67
CA ASP A 34 3.70 -3.26 -3.64
C ASP A 34 3.46 -4.19 -2.46
N GLU A 35 3.18 -3.61 -1.32
CA GLU A 35 2.94 -4.40 -0.12
C GLU A 35 1.68 -5.25 -0.29
N ILE A 36 0.66 -4.69 -0.88
CA ILE A 36 -0.58 -5.43 -1.07
C ILE A 36 -0.34 -6.64 -1.97
N GLU A 37 0.41 -6.44 -3.02
CA GLU A 37 0.70 -7.54 -3.93
C GLU A 37 1.52 -8.61 -3.25
N ARG A 38 2.44 -8.19 -2.41
CA ARG A 38 3.23 -9.15 -1.67
C ARG A 38 2.35 -10.04 -0.82
N ARG A 39 1.38 -9.44 -0.16
CA ARG A 39 0.52 -10.19 0.73
C ARG A 39 -0.35 -11.16 -0.04
N LYS A 40 -0.68 -10.81 -1.25
CA LYS A 40 -1.49 -11.68 -2.05
C LYS A 40 -0.69 -12.84 -2.64
N GLY A 41 0.59 -12.85 -2.41
CA GLY A 41 1.43 -13.90 -2.92
C GLY A 41 1.66 -13.83 -4.39
N LYS A 42 1.48 -12.59 -5.00
CA LYS A 42 1.68 -12.45 -6.36
C LYS A 42 3.04 -12.56 -6.79
N LYS A 43 3.34 -13.06 -7.71
CA LYS A 43 4.57 -13.14 -8.12
C LYS A 43 4.76 -12.62 -9.33
N SER A 44 5.37 -12.13 -9.63
CA SER A 44 5.54 -11.50 -10.79
C SER A 44 5.85 -12.25 -11.86
N GLU A 45 5.92 -12.39 -12.24
CA GLU A 45 6.14 -12.93 -13.22
C GLU A 45 6.57 -13.07 -13.50
#